data_b6fa51f2237596c3eb4e93a6f7c1f170
#
_entry.id   b6fa51f2237596c3eb4e93a6f7c1f170
#
_cell.length_a   1.000
_cell.length_b   1.000
_cell.length_c   1.000
_cell.angle_alpha   90.00
_cell.angle_beta   90.00
_cell.angle_gamma   90.00
#
_symmetry.space_group_name_H-M   'P 1'
#
loop_
_entity.id
_entity.type
_entity.pdbx_description
1 polymer ?
#
loop_
_entity_poly.entity_id
_entity_poly.type
_entity_poly.pdbx_seq_one_letter_code
_entity_poly.pdbx_strand_id
1 'polypeptide(L)'
;MKDDFIMFPKVDFAFKEIMRNETVRKGFLSAVLRIKDTDIKSVVILNTNLPKVHSDEKQGILDVRLTMNDNTEIDIEMQVCSMKTWAERSVFYVSKMISEQTHINKMYSNMKKCINISILNFNFTDKTKRFNTTYHICEDTEHFKYTDIAEWHVVELPKLPEVSDGTDIYDWAKFIKSEKREDFEMLAKKNNYLKEAYNQLDIISQDEQKRLEYTARQKALYDYNELMHENYTSGYEKGVAEGKAEGISEGVLKEKTRLAKELLKMKSMTLESIAKCTGLSVEELNALTLA
;
A
#
# COMPACT_ATOMS: atom_id res chain seq x y z
N MET A 1 37.63 -13.02 -3.97
CA MET A 1 36.75 -12.67 -2.80
C MET A 1 35.32 -12.79 -3.30
N LYS A 2 34.43 -13.53 -2.63
CA LYS A 2 33.01 -13.45 -2.94
C LYS A 2 32.61 -11.98 -2.72
N ASP A 3 31.95 -11.39 -3.70
CA ASP A 3 31.38 -10.06 -3.58
C ASP A 3 30.33 -10.13 -2.47
N ASP A 4 30.41 -9.21 -1.51
CA ASP A 4 29.52 -9.19 -0.33
C ASP A 4 28.11 -8.66 -0.65
N PHE A 5 27.89 -8.27 -1.92
CA PHE A 5 26.61 -7.75 -2.38
C PHE A 5 25.51 -8.81 -2.30
N ILE A 6 24.37 -8.43 -1.72
CA ILE A 6 23.15 -9.20 -1.72
C ILE A 6 21.95 -8.30 -2.05
N MET A 7 21.07 -8.76 -2.93
CA MET A 7 19.83 -8.05 -3.25
C MET A 7 18.86 -8.09 -2.07
N PHE A 8 18.04 -7.05 -1.93
CA PHE A 8 17.01 -7.02 -0.89
C PHE A 8 15.70 -7.62 -1.43
N PRO A 9 15.17 -8.67 -0.79
CA PRO A 9 13.92 -9.32 -1.25
C PRO A 9 12.70 -8.41 -1.26
N LYS A 10 12.71 -7.30 -0.49
CA LYS A 10 11.65 -6.29 -0.51
C LYS A 10 11.59 -5.48 -1.81
N VAL A 11 12.61 -5.54 -2.68
CA VAL A 11 12.55 -4.96 -4.03
C VAL A 11 11.82 -5.94 -4.94
N ASP A 12 10.81 -5.46 -5.66
CA ASP A 12 9.90 -6.27 -6.48
C ASP A 12 10.63 -7.20 -7.45
N PHE A 13 11.72 -6.75 -8.06
CA PHE A 13 12.55 -7.56 -8.94
C PHE A 13 13.13 -8.78 -8.23
N ALA A 14 13.79 -8.59 -7.08
CA ALA A 14 14.40 -9.68 -6.33
C ALA A 14 13.34 -10.66 -5.81
N PHE A 15 12.21 -10.12 -5.32
CA PHE A 15 11.07 -10.93 -4.89
C PHE A 15 10.55 -11.83 -6.02
N LYS A 16 10.28 -11.26 -7.20
CA LYS A 16 9.81 -12.01 -8.37
C LYS A 16 10.80 -13.11 -8.78
N GLU A 17 12.08 -12.80 -8.77
CA GLU A 17 13.11 -13.75 -9.14
C GLU A 17 13.20 -14.95 -8.17
N ILE A 18 13.17 -14.72 -6.86
CA ILE A 18 13.17 -15.83 -5.89
C ILE A 18 11.88 -16.65 -5.95
N MET A 19 10.73 -16.03 -6.27
CA MET A 19 9.45 -16.70 -6.45
C MET A 19 9.38 -17.56 -7.72
N ARG A 20 10.37 -17.50 -8.63
CA ARG A 20 10.47 -18.43 -9.77
C ARG A 20 10.80 -19.87 -9.31
N ASN A 21 11.38 -20.03 -8.14
CA ASN A 21 11.67 -21.35 -7.58
C ASN A 21 10.41 -21.95 -6.94
N GLU A 22 10.04 -23.17 -7.35
CA GLU A 22 8.82 -23.84 -6.87
C GLU A 22 8.86 -24.16 -5.38
N THR A 23 10.02 -24.58 -4.86
CA THR A 23 10.21 -24.87 -3.43
C THR A 23 9.97 -23.62 -2.58
N VAL A 24 10.50 -22.49 -3.03
CA VAL A 24 10.30 -21.18 -2.38
C VAL A 24 8.82 -20.81 -2.36
N ARG A 25 8.14 -20.91 -3.51
CA ARG A 25 6.69 -20.63 -3.60
C ARG A 25 5.88 -21.51 -2.65
N LYS A 26 6.15 -22.82 -2.62
CA LYS A 26 5.43 -23.75 -1.72
C LYS A 26 5.61 -23.36 -0.25
N GLY A 27 6.85 -23.10 0.17
CA GLY A 27 7.13 -22.72 1.55
C GLY A 27 6.48 -21.37 1.93
N PHE A 28 6.54 -20.37 1.05
CA PHE A 28 5.90 -19.08 1.26
C PHE A 28 4.38 -19.20 1.36
N LEU A 29 3.74 -19.91 0.43
CA LEU A 29 2.29 -20.10 0.42
C LEU A 29 1.81 -20.90 1.62
N SER A 30 2.53 -21.97 2.00
CA SER A 30 2.23 -22.73 3.22
C SER A 30 2.20 -21.83 4.45
N ALA A 31 3.20 -20.95 4.59
CA ALA A 31 3.30 -20.03 5.72
C ALA A 31 2.18 -18.98 5.74
N VAL A 32 1.90 -18.33 4.59
CA VAL A 32 0.89 -17.24 4.50
C VAL A 32 -0.52 -17.78 4.65
N LEU A 33 -0.84 -18.86 3.92
CA LEU A 33 -2.18 -19.46 3.88
C LEU A 33 -2.44 -20.39 5.08
N ARG A 34 -1.41 -20.71 5.88
CA ARG A 34 -1.46 -21.63 7.02
C ARG A 34 -2.00 -23.01 6.65
N ILE A 35 -1.60 -23.49 5.48
CA ILE A 35 -1.90 -24.83 5.00
C ILE A 35 -0.63 -25.69 5.03
N LYS A 36 -0.80 -27.01 5.13
CA LYS A 36 0.35 -27.91 5.12
C LYS A 36 1.00 -27.90 3.74
N ASP A 37 2.32 -27.90 3.70
CA ASP A 37 3.09 -27.98 2.46
C ASP A 37 2.78 -29.26 1.66
N THR A 38 2.43 -30.36 2.34
CA THR A 38 1.97 -31.62 1.74
C THR A 38 0.67 -31.47 0.95
N ASP A 39 -0.16 -30.49 1.28
CA ASP A 39 -1.42 -30.21 0.58
C ASP A 39 -1.19 -29.41 -0.70
N ILE A 40 -0.01 -28.79 -0.83
CA ILE A 40 0.41 -28.03 -2.02
C ILE A 40 1.17 -28.96 -2.96
N LYS A 41 0.46 -29.65 -3.85
CA LYS A 41 1.08 -30.59 -4.81
C LYS A 41 1.86 -29.87 -5.91
N SER A 42 1.32 -28.77 -6.41
CA SER A 42 1.95 -27.96 -7.44
C SER A 42 1.57 -26.49 -7.32
N VAL A 43 2.49 -25.60 -7.72
CA VAL A 43 2.24 -24.15 -7.83
C VAL A 43 2.83 -23.68 -9.14
N VAL A 44 1.95 -23.33 -10.08
CA VAL A 44 2.32 -22.94 -11.45
C VAL A 44 2.22 -21.43 -11.58
N ILE A 45 3.26 -20.81 -12.17
CA ILE A 45 3.24 -19.38 -12.52
C ILE A 45 2.38 -19.19 -13.75
N LEU A 46 1.46 -18.25 -13.67
CA LEU A 46 0.59 -17.81 -14.77
C LEU A 46 1.09 -16.48 -15.37
N ASN A 47 0.48 -16.10 -16.50
CA ASN A 47 0.70 -14.77 -17.06
C ASN A 47 0.17 -13.70 -16.09
N THR A 48 1.00 -12.73 -15.79
CA THR A 48 0.69 -11.64 -14.85
C THR A 48 -0.20 -10.55 -15.45
N ASN A 49 -0.34 -10.50 -16.78
CA ASN A 49 -1.23 -9.55 -17.44
C ASN A 49 -2.68 -10.03 -17.37
N LEU A 50 -3.53 -9.25 -16.71
CA LEU A 50 -4.98 -9.45 -16.74
C LEU A 50 -5.54 -8.77 -17.99
N PRO A 51 -6.28 -9.49 -18.87
CA PRO A 51 -6.77 -8.92 -20.11
C PRO A 51 -7.77 -7.79 -19.86
N LYS A 52 -7.79 -6.83 -20.77
CA LYS A 52 -8.84 -5.83 -20.86
C LYS A 52 -10.02 -6.40 -21.65
N VAL A 53 -11.23 -6.16 -21.17
CA VAL A 53 -12.46 -6.47 -21.92
C VAL A 53 -12.76 -5.31 -22.89
N HIS A 54 -12.51 -4.07 -22.45
CA HIS A 54 -12.66 -2.87 -23.26
C HIS A 54 -11.35 -2.06 -23.30
N SER A 55 -11.15 -1.29 -24.38
CA SER A 55 -9.91 -0.53 -24.62
C SER A 55 -9.63 0.55 -23.58
N ASP A 56 -10.67 1.12 -22.97
CA ASP A 56 -10.64 2.18 -21.96
C ASP A 56 -10.50 1.66 -20.52
N GLU A 57 -10.54 0.33 -20.31
CA GLU A 57 -10.32 -0.24 -18.99
C GLU A 57 -8.87 -0.11 -18.53
N LYS A 58 -8.70 0.02 -17.20
CA LYS A 58 -7.37 -0.13 -16.59
C LYS A 58 -6.87 -1.55 -16.78
N GLN A 59 -5.63 -1.68 -17.24
CA GLN A 59 -4.96 -2.98 -17.30
C GLN A 59 -4.55 -3.38 -15.90
N GLY A 60 -4.92 -4.60 -15.46
CA GLY A 60 -4.35 -5.23 -14.29
C GLY A 60 -3.03 -5.89 -14.68
N ILE A 61 -1.95 -5.54 -13.98
CA ILE A 61 -0.66 -6.23 -14.10
C ILE A 61 -0.29 -6.66 -12.70
N LEU A 62 -0.21 -7.98 -12.49
CA LEU A 62 0.11 -8.60 -11.21
C LEU A 62 1.63 -8.78 -11.08
N ASP A 63 2.13 -8.78 -9.84
CA ASP A 63 3.55 -9.03 -9.61
C ASP A 63 3.88 -10.51 -9.81
N VAL A 64 3.18 -11.40 -9.12
CA VAL A 64 3.30 -12.85 -9.29
C VAL A 64 1.91 -13.48 -9.28
N ARG A 65 1.50 -14.09 -10.40
CA ARG A 65 0.24 -14.81 -10.51
C ARG A 65 0.48 -16.30 -10.52
N LEU A 66 -0.23 -17.03 -9.69
CA LEU A 66 -0.05 -18.47 -9.47
C LEU A 66 -1.39 -19.21 -9.53
N THR A 67 -1.34 -20.50 -9.83
CA THR A 67 -2.44 -21.42 -9.59
C THR A 67 -1.97 -22.62 -8.80
N MET A 68 -2.79 -23.08 -7.86
CA MET A 68 -2.56 -24.28 -7.09
C MET A 68 -3.24 -25.52 -7.74
N ASN A 69 -2.95 -26.69 -7.20
CA ASN A 69 -3.49 -27.97 -7.67
C ASN A 69 -5.02 -28.11 -7.62
N ASP A 70 -5.72 -27.31 -6.82
CA ASP A 70 -7.18 -27.20 -6.73
C ASP A 70 -7.76 -26.10 -7.63
N ASN A 71 -6.90 -25.51 -8.48
CA ASN A 71 -7.17 -24.36 -9.33
C ASN A 71 -7.48 -23.07 -8.56
N THR A 72 -7.15 -22.96 -7.26
CA THR A 72 -7.13 -21.67 -6.57
C THR A 72 -6.12 -20.76 -7.26
N GLU A 73 -6.56 -19.55 -7.63
CA GLU A 73 -5.70 -18.53 -8.22
C GLU A 73 -5.18 -17.59 -7.15
N ILE A 74 -3.90 -17.29 -7.21
CA ILE A 74 -3.22 -16.44 -6.21
C ILE A 74 -2.47 -15.34 -6.93
N ASP A 75 -2.68 -14.12 -6.46
CA ASP A 75 -1.92 -12.93 -6.78
C ASP A 75 -1.05 -12.57 -5.58
N ILE A 76 0.26 -12.41 -5.78
CA ILE A 76 1.19 -11.95 -4.75
C ILE A 76 1.77 -10.62 -5.19
N GLU A 77 1.57 -9.58 -4.40
CA GLU A 77 2.00 -8.20 -4.66
C GLU A 77 3.02 -7.75 -3.63
N MET A 78 4.15 -7.21 -4.09
CA MET A 78 5.17 -6.57 -3.26
C MET A 78 5.10 -5.06 -3.44
N GLN A 79 4.68 -4.31 -2.41
CA GLN A 79 4.53 -2.87 -2.49
C GLN A 79 5.44 -2.15 -1.49
N VAL A 80 6.37 -1.36 -2.03
CA VAL A 80 7.33 -0.60 -1.24
C VAL A 80 6.82 0.81 -0.92
N CYS A 81 6.17 1.46 -1.91
CA CYS A 81 5.64 2.80 -1.76
C CYS A 81 4.23 2.79 -1.17
N SER A 82 3.99 3.65 -0.18
CA SER A 82 2.66 3.81 0.42
C SER A 82 1.63 4.23 -0.61
N MET A 83 0.50 3.55 -0.62
CA MET A 83 -0.64 3.81 -1.50
C MET A 83 -1.92 3.81 -0.68
N LYS A 84 -2.57 4.98 -0.57
CA LYS A 84 -3.83 5.13 0.18
C LYS A 84 -4.98 4.29 -0.38
N THR A 85 -4.95 4.02 -1.68
CA THR A 85 -5.98 3.25 -2.42
C THR A 85 -5.58 1.78 -2.61
N TRP A 86 -4.74 1.23 -1.72
CA TRP A 86 -4.28 -0.15 -1.86
C TRP A 86 -5.43 -1.17 -1.72
N ALA A 87 -6.36 -0.91 -0.79
CA ALA A 87 -7.52 -1.78 -0.62
C ALA A 87 -8.34 -1.90 -1.92
N GLU A 88 -8.69 -0.76 -2.52
CA GLU A 88 -9.45 -0.71 -3.77
C GLU A 88 -8.70 -1.38 -4.92
N ARG A 89 -7.38 -1.19 -4.99
CA ARG A 89 -6.53 -1.83 -6.00
C ARG A 89 -6.50 -3.35 -5.85
N SER A 90 -6.33 -3.86 -4.64
CA SER A 90 -6.32 -5.30 -4.39
C SER A 90 -7.68 -5.96 -4.66
N VAL A 91 -8.78 -5.25 -4.33
CA VAL A 91 -10.14 -5.68 -4.69
C VAL A 91 -10.32 -5.71 -6.22
N PHE A 92 -9.83 -4.69 -6.93
CA PHE A 92 -9.87 -4.67 -8.39
C PHE A 92 -9.15 -5.88 -9.01
N TYR A 93 -7.96 -6.26 -8.52
CA TYR A 93 -7.23 -7.41 -9.02
C TYR A 93 -7.97 -8.72 -8.78
N VAL A 94 -8.46 -8.97 -7.57
CA VAL A 94 -9.26 -10.16 -7.26
C VAL A 94 -10.52 -10.22 -8.12
N SER A 95 -11.21 -9.10 -8.29
CA SER A 95 -12.42 -9.01 -9.14
C SER A 95 -12.12 -9.35 -10.61
N LYS A 96 -10.98 -8.89 -11.12
CA LYS A 96 -10.52 -9.23 -12.49
C LYS A 96 -10.22 -10.72 -12.60
N MET A 97 -9.50 -11.33 -11.66
CA MET A 97 -9.23 -12.78 -11.66
C MET A 97 -10.52 -13.60 -11.60
N ILE A 98 -11.50 -13.18 -10.80
CA ILE A 98 -12.81 -13.83 -10.73
C ILE A 98 -13.54 -13.69 -12.06
N SER A 99 -13.55 -12.50 -12.64
CA SER A 99 -14.23 -12.21 -13.91
C SER A 99 -13.64 -12.99 -15.07
N GLU A 100 -12.33 -13.22 -15.12
CA GLU A 100 -11.67 -14.05 -16.14
C GLU A 100 -12.15 -15.50 -16.15
N GLN A 101 -12.64 -16.02 -15.03
CA GLN A 101 -13.16 -17.38 -14.93
C GLN A 101 -14.58 -17.50 -15.55
N THR A 102 -15.28 -16.38 -15.74
CA THR A 102 -16.66 -16.34 -16.23
C THR A 102 -16.68 -16.14 -17.75
N HIS A 103 -16.91 -17.23 -18.49
CA HIS A 103 -17.18 -17.18 -19.92
C HIS A 103 -18.60 -17.66 -20.21
N ILE A 104 -19.14 -17.27 -21.37
CA ILE A 104 -20.41 -17.78 -21.86
C ILE A 104 -20.39 -19.32 -21.84
N ASN A 105 -21.38 -19.93 -21.22
CA ASN A 105 -21.54 -21.38 -21.00
C ASN A 105 -20.73 -21.99 -19.82
N LYS A 106 -20.07 -21.20 -18.95
CA LYS A 106 -19.55 -21.71 -17.67
C LYS A 106 -20.54 -21.47 -16.53
N MET A 107 -20.76 -22.49 -15.72
CA MET A 107 -21.60 -22.35 -14.52
C MET A 107 -20.83 -21.62 -13.42
N TYR A 108 -21.50 -20.75 -12.66
CA TYR A 108 -20.91 -20.04 -11.51
C TYR A 108 -20.38 -21.02 -10.43
N SER A 109 -20.96 -22.21 -10.30
CA SER A 109 -20.48 -23.26 -9.40
C SER A 109 -19.06 -23.76 -9.71
N ASN A 110 -18.55 -23.50 -10.91
CA ASN A 110 -17.21 -23.89 -11.33
C ASN A 110 -16.14 -22.82 -11.05
N MET A 111 -16.56 -21.67 -10.55
CA MET A 111 -15.62 -20.59 -10.18
C MET A 111 -14.71 -21.07 -9.07
N LYS A 112 -13.43 -20.76 -9.21
CA LYS A 112 -12.39 -21.09 -8.24
C LYS A 112 -12.05 -19.90 -7.38
N LYS A 113 -11.58 -20.17 -6.17
CA LYS A 113 -11.15 -19.17 -5.21
C LYS A 113 -10.02 -18.32 -5.79
N CYS A 114 -10.10 -17.02 -5.55
CA CYS A 114 -9.05 -16.06 -5.86
C CYS A 114 -8.53 -15.45 -4.56
N ILE A 115 -7.21 -15.46 -4.38
CA ILE A 115 -6.53 -14.95 -3.20
C ILE A 115 -5.56 -13.84 -3.62
N ASN A 116 -5.62 -12.70 -2.94
CA ASN A 116 -4.56 -11.71 -3.02
C ASN A 116 -3.68 -11.78 -1.76
N ILE A 117 -2.38 -11.81 -1.95
CA ILE A 117 -1.38 -11.73 -0.88
C ILE A 117 -0.60 -10.44 -1.09
N SER A 118 -0.82 -9.47 -0.23
CA SER A 118 -0.15 -8.16 -0.27
C SER A 118 0.97 -8.10 0.76
N ILE A 119 2.21 -7.92 0.32
CA ILE A 119 3.37 -7.69 1.19
C ILE A 119 3.69 -6.21 1.12
N LEU A 120 3.49 -5.48 2.21
CA LEU A 120 3.51 -4.02 2.24
C LEU A 120 4.67 -3.53 3.10
N ASN A 121 5.53 -2.67 2.55
CA ASN A 121 6.59 -1.97 3.30
C ASN A 121 6.09 -0.64 3.90
N PHE A 122 4.80 -0.56 4.20
CA PHE A 122 4.16 0.57 4.87
C PHE A 122 3.00 0.08 5.74
N ASN A 123 2.53 0.93 6.65
CA ASN A 123 1.35 0.64 7.45
C ASN A 123 0.09 0.83 6.60
N PHE A 124 -0.64 -0.25 6.37
CA PHE A 124 -1.89 -0.26 5.62
C PHE A 124 -3.07 0.22 6.48
N THR A 125 -3.10 -0.20 7.75
CA THR A 125 -4.17 0.17 8.70
C THR A 125 -3.61 0.42 10.09
N ASP A 126 -4.23 1.34 10.83
CA ASP A 126 -3.97 1.62 12.24
C ASP A 126 -4.93 0.86 13.18
N LYS A 127 -5.96 0.18 12.62
CA LYS A 127 -6.98 -0.55 13.37
C LYS A 127 -6.44 -1.78 14.13
N THR A 128 -5.26 -2.26 13.77
CA THR A 128 -4.59 -3.38 14.43
C THR A 128 -3.08 -3.22 14.44
N LYS A 129 -2.43 -3.78 15.48
CA LYS A 129 -0.96 -3.88 15.57
C LYS A 129 -0.42 -5.17 14.95
N ARG A 130 -1.27 -6.08 14.49
CA ARG A 130 -0.84 -7.32 13.85
C ARG A 130 -0.14 -7.00 12.53
N PHE A 131 1.00 -7.64 12.29
CA PHE A 131 1.72 -7.54 11.03
C PHE A 131 1.10 -8.39 9.91
N ASN A 132 0.27 -9.37 10.26
CA ASN A 132 -0.40 -10.28 9.33
C ASN A 132 -1.89 -10.30 9.62
N THR A 133 -2.71 -9.96 8.62
CA THR A 133 -4.17 -9.91 8.69
C THR A 133 -4.79 -10.60 7.48
N THR A 134 -5.96 -11.20 7.69
CA THR A 134 -6.72 -11.86 6.62
C THR A 134 -8.12 -11.26 6.56
N TYR A 135 -8.60 -10.98 5.35
CA TYR A 135 -9.91 -10.39 5.11
C TYR A 135 -10.76 -11.31 4.22
N HIS A 136 -12.06 -11.33 4.51
CA HIS A 136 -13.07 -12.09 3.77
C HIS A 136 -14.30 -11.23 3.54
N ILE A 137 -15.16 -11.66 2.61
CA ILE A 137 -16.52 -11.10 2.46
C ILE A 137 -17.40 -11.75 3.51
N CYS A 138 -17.89 -10.96 4.47
CA CYS A 138 -18.67 -11.45 5.59
C CYS A 138 -20.02 -10.72 5.66
N GLU A 139 -21.00 -11.38 6.30
CA GLU A 139 -22.22 -10.74 6.76
C GLU A 139 -21.89 -9.74 7.90
N ASP A 140 -22.61 -8.64 7.96
CA ASP A 140 -22.21 -7.43 8.70
C ASP A 140 -22.47 -7.50 10.21
N THR A 141 -23.42 -8.36 10.63
CA THR A 141 -23.89 -8.44 12.01
C THR A 141 -23.29 -9.62 12.78
N GLU A 142 -23.34 -10.82 12.18
CA GLU A 142 -22.88 -12.06 12.79
C GLU A 142 -21.48 -12.49 12.30
N HIS A 143 -20.96 -11.79 11.29
CA HIS A 143 -19.63 -11.95 10.73
C HIS A 143 -19.30 -13.33 10.14
N PHE A 144 -20.32 -14.11 9.73
CA PHE A 144 -20.06 -15.34 8.99
C PHE A 144 -19.67 -15.04 7.53
N LYS A 145 -18.89 -15.92 6.93
CA LYS A 145 -18.47 -15.75 5.54
C LYS A 145 -19.65 -15.87 4.59
N TYR A 146 -19.87 -14.84 3.77
CA TYR A 146 -20.89 -14.90 2.72
C TYR A 146 -20.46 -15.85 1.58
N THR A 147 -19.17 -15.87 1.24
CA THR A 147 -18.59 -16.73 0.22
C THR A 147 -17.09 -16.90 0.45
N ASP A 148 -16.50 -18.00 0.00
CA ASP A 148 -15.06 -18.24 0.01
C ASP A 148 -14.37 -17.91 -1.32
N ILE A 149 -15.07 -17.31 -2.29
CA ILE A 149 -14.55 -17.04 -3.64
C ILE A 149 -13.39 -16.04 -3.63
N ALA A 150 -13.32 -15.16 -2.64
CA ALA A 150 -12.33 -14.10 -2.53
C ALA A 150 -11.74 -14.02 -1.12
N GLU A 151 -10.41 -13.85 -1.06
CA GLU A 151 -9.67 -13.73 0.21
C GLU A 151 -8.48 -12.81 0.02
N TRP A 152 -8.16 -11.99 1.04
CA TRP A 152 -7.01 -11.11 1.04
C TRP A 152 -6.13 -11.37 2.27
N HIS A 153 -4.85 -11.59 2.05
CA HIS A 153 -3.83 -11.65 3.09
C HIS A 153 -2.95 -10.41 2.98
N VAL A 154 -2.77 -9.71 4.09
CA VAL A 154 -1.93 -8.51 4.14
C VAL A 154 -0.83 -8.70 5.16
N VAL A 155 0.42 -8.58 4.72
CA VAL A 155 1.62 -8.64 5.55
C VAL A 155 2.25 -7.25 5.57
N GLU A 156 2.18 -6.57 6.71
CA GLU A 156 2.72 -5.22 6.92
C GLU A 156 4.11 -5.31 7.56
N LEU A 157 5.16 -5.22 6.76
CA LEU A 157 6.55 -5.37 7.22
C LEU A 157 6.96 -4.38 8.33
N PRO A 158 6.48 -3.11 8.37
CA PRO A 158 6.81 -2.22 9.48
C PRO A 158 6.28 -2.66 10.84
N LYS A 159 5.16 -3.42 10.86
CA LYS A 159 4.54 -3.94 12.10
C LYS A 159 5.16 -5.25 12.60
N LEU A 160 6.14 -5.80 11.87
CA LEU A 160 6.81 -7.03 12.29
C LEU A 160 7.49 -6.81 13.64
N PRO A 161 7.15 -7.60 14.69
CA PRO A 161 7.74 -7.44 16.00
C PRO A 161 9.22 -7.81 15.98
N GLU A 162 10.00 -7.28 16.92
CA GLU A 162 11.44 -7.59 17.05
C GLU A 162 11.65 -9.06 17.47
N VAL A 163 10.77 -9.56 18.33
CA VAL A 163 10.81 -10.94 18.85
C VAL A 163 9.89 -11.81 18.01
N SER A 164 10.42 -12.95 17.57
CA SER A 164 9.65 -13.94 16.80
C SER A 164 8.46 -14.46 17.61
N ASP A 165 7.31 -14.56 16.94
CA ASP A 165 6.12 -15.22 17.47
C ASP A 165 6.12 -16.74 17.24
N GLY A 166 7.20 -17.28 16.64
CA GLY A 166 7.40 -18.70 16.34
C GLY A 166 6.66 -19.18 15.10
N THR A 167 6.02 -18.30 14.34
CA THR A 167 5.28 -18.67 13.12
C THR A 167 6.16 -18.64 11.87
N ASP A 168 5.88 -19.52 10.91
CA ASP A 168 6.58 -19.52 9.62
C ASP A 168 6.37 -18.20 8.86
N ILE A 169 5.19 -17.59 8.96
CA ILE A 169 4.93 -16.30 8.31
C ILE A 169 5.79 -15.17 8.90
N TYR A 170 6.11 -15.21 10.20
CA TYR A 170 7.06 -14.29 10.80
C TYR A 170 8.44 -14.44 10.16
N ASP A 171 8.91 -15.66 10.01
CA ASP A 171 10.24 -15.96 9.44
C ASP A 171 10.33 -15.52 7.98
N TRP A 172 9.27 -15.74 7.19
CA TRP A 172 9.18 -15.21 5.82
C TRP A 172 9.13 -13.68 5.77
N ALA A 173 8.34 -13.04 6.61
CA ALA A 173 8.28 -11.58 6.69
C ALA A 173 9.65 -10.98 7.11
N LYS A 174 10.33 -11.65 8.05
CA LYS A 174 11.69 -11.28 8.46
C LYS A 174 12.69 -11.46 7.32
N PHE A 175 12.61 -12.56 6.56
CA PHE A 175 13.44 -12.79 5.38
C PHE A 175 13.26 -11.67 4.35
N ILE A 176 12.01 -11.34 4.03
CA ILE A 176 11.71 -10.29 3.05
C ILE A 176 12.19 -8.90 3.51
N LYS A 177 12.08 -8.62 4.82
CA LYS A 177 12.50 -7.35 5.42
C LYS A 177 14.01 -7.22 5.59
N SER A 178 14.76 -8.34 5.62
CA SER A 178 16.20 -8.37 5.89
C SER A 178 17.02 -7.71 4.77
N GLU A 179 18.14 -7.13 5.18
CA GLU A 179 19.09 -6.44 4.30
C GLU A 179 20.54 -6.95 4.50
N LYS A 180 20.79 -7.75 5.54
CA LYS A 180 22.11 -8.25 5.89
C LYS A 180 22.22 -9.73 5.58
N ARG A 181 23.37 -10.14 5.06
CA ARG A 181 23.66 -11.54 4.71
C ARG A 181 23.51 -12.46 5.92
N GLU A 182 23.96 -12.04 7.09
CA GLU A 182 23.91 -12.81 8.33
C GLU A 182 22.46 -13.14 8.74
N ASP A 183 21.52 -12.22 8.52
CA ASP A 183 20.10 -12.45 8.80
C ASP A 183 19.53 -13.55 7.90
N PHE A 184 19.88 -13.55 6.60
CA PHE A 184 19.46 -14.61 5.66
C PHE A 184 20.06 -15.96 6.03
N GLU A 185 21.34 -16.01 6.40
CA GLU A 185 22.01 -17.22 6.85
C GLU A 185 21.40 -17.82 8.11
N MET A 186 21.02 -16.94 9.05
CA MET A 186 20.32 -17.37 10.28
C MET A 186 18.93 -17.94 9.95
N LEU A 187 18.17 -17.28 9.10
CA LEU A 187 16.84 -17.74 8.70
C LEU A 187 16.91 -19.03 7.85
N ALA A 188 17.91 -19.17 7.00
CA ALA A 188 18.13 -20.38 6.20
C ALA A 188 18.37 -21.65 7.04
N LYS A 189 18.80 -21.50 8.31
CA LYS A 189 18.96 -22.64 9.24
C LYS A 189 17.65 -23.11 9.83
N LYS A 190 16.54 -22.35 9.72
CA LYS A 190 15.26 -22.69 10.33
C LYS A 190 14.50 -23.77 9.58
N ASN A 191 14.43 -23.66 8.26
CA ASN A 191 13.78 -24.67 7.43
C ASN A 191 14.35 -24.68 6.00
N ASN A 192 14.00 -25.74 5.26
CA ASN A 192 14.53 -25.95 3.91
C ASN A 192 14.01 -24.92 2.89
N TYR A 193 12.83 -24.35 3.09
CA TYR A 193 12.23 -23.37 2.19
C TYR A 193 12.98 -22.02 2.23
N LEU A 194 13.30 -21.55 3.44
CA LEU A 194 14.10 -20.34 3.64
C LEU A 194 15.55 -20.53 3.20
N LYS A 195 16.09 -21.76 3.40
CA LYS A 195 17.41 -22.12 2.85
C LYS A 195 17.44 -21.99 1.33
N GLU A 196 16.41 -22.53 0.67
CA GLU A 196 16.32 -22.45 -0.79
C GLU A 196 16.09 -21.01 -1.25
N ALA A 197 15.26 -20.22 -0.54
CA ALA A 197 15.07 -18.80 -0.83
C ALA A 197 16.39 -18.01 -0.73
N TYR A 198 17.21 -18.28 0.28
CA TYR A 198 18.53 -17.67 0.42
C TYR A 198 19.49 -18.11 -0.72
N ASN A 199 19.51 -19.40 -1.06
CA ASN A 199 20.31 -19.90 -2.17
C ASN A 199 19.95 -19.19 -3.48
N GLN A 200 18.65 -19.06 -3.80
CA GLN A 200 18.20 -18.34 -4.99
C GLN A 200 18.58 -16.85 -4.93
N LEU A 201 18.43 -16.21 -3.78
CA LEU A 201 18.83 -14.83 -3.58
C LEU A 201 20.34 -14.61 -3.80
N ASP A 202 21.18 -15.51 -3.28
CA ASP A 202 22.62 -15.46 -3.47
C ASP A 202 22.99 -15.66 -4.95
N ILE A 203 22.37 -16.61 -5.65
CA ILE A 203 22.58 -16.85 -7.08
C ILE A 203 22.25 -15.60 -7.91
N ILE A 204 21.05 -15.04 -7.73
CA ILE A 204 20.65 -13.84 -8.51
C ILE A 204 21.49 -12.60 -8.16
N SER A 205 21.97 -12.52 -6.92
CA SER A 205 22.83 -11.44 -6.47
C SER A 205 24.23 -11.47 -7.09
N GLN A 206 24.67 -12.62 -7.58
CA GLN A 206 25.96 -12.80 -8.27
C GLN A 206 25.85 -12.68 -9.79
N ASP A 207 24.64 -12.67 -10.34
CA ASP A 207 24.38 -12.51 -11.77
C ASP A 207 24.47 -11.03 -12.16
N GLU A 208 25.42 -10.69 -13.06
CA GLU A 208 25.70 -9.30 -13.45
C GLU A 208 24.51 -8.65 -14.15
N GLN A 209 23.80 -9.36 -15.02
CA GLN A 209 22.64 -8.84 -15.73
C GLN A 209 21.49 -8.56 -14.77
N LYS A 210 21.23 -9.48 -13.85
CA LYS A 210 20.18 -9.31 -12.82
C LYS A 210 20.53 -8.17 -11.86
N ARG A 211 21.81 -7.96 -11.55
CA ARG A 211 22.27 -6.81 -10.77
C ARG A 211 21.95 -5.48 -11.45
N LEU A 212 22.16 -5.39 -12.77
CA LEU A 212 21.81 -4.19 -13.53
C LEU A 212 20.30 -3.92 -13.49
N GLU A 213 19.48 -4.94 -13.70
CA GLU A 213 18.01 -4.80 -13.61
C GLU A 213 17.56 -4.41 -12.22
N TYR A 214 18.08 -5.05 -11.17
CA TYR A 214 17.83 -4.71 -9.78
C TYR A 214 18.20 -3.26 -9.46
N THR A 215 19.40 -2.83 -9.86
CA THR A 215 19.90 -1.46 -9.62
C THR A 215 19.03 -0.42 -10.33
N ALA A 216 18.60 -0.71 -11.56
CA ALA A 216 17.68 0.17 -12.29
C ALA A 216 16.33 0.31 -11.57
N ARG A 217 15.78 -0.81 -11.03
CA ARG A 217 14.54 -0.79 -10.24
C ARG A 217 14.71 -0.03 -8.93
N GLN A 218 15.83 -0.26 -8.23
CA GLN A 218 16.15 0.47 -7.00
C GLN A 218 16.24 1.97 -7.25
N LYS A 219 16.95 2.37 -8.31
CA LYS A 219 17.06 3.79 -8.68
C LYS A 219 15.70 4.41 -8.98
N ALA A 220 14.87 3.76 -9.80
CA ALA A 220 13.53 4.25 -10.09
C ALA A 220 12.68 4.43 -8.82
N LEU A 221 12.83 3.54 -7.83
CA LEU A 221 12.15 3.65 -6.54
C LEU A 221 12.67 4.85 -5.72
N TYR A 222 13.98 5.09 -5.69
CA TYR A 222 14.55 6.26 -5.03
C TYR A 222 14.09 7.56 -5.69
N ASP A 223 14.20 7.66 -7.03
CA ASP A 223 13.76 8.83 -7.78
C ASP A 223 12.26 9.14 -7.55
N TYR A 224 11.42 8.10 -7.51
CA TYR A 224 10.01 8.25 -7.19
C TYR A 224 9.78 8.77 -5.76
N ASN A 225 10.48 8.23 -4.77
CA ASN A 225 10.34 8.65 -3.37
C ASN A 225 10.83 10.10 -3.17
N GLU A 226 11.91 10.51 -3.81
CA GLU A 226 12.39 11.89 -3.79
C GLU A 226 11.35 12.84 -4.40
N LEU A 227 10.84 12.53 -5.59
CA LEU A 227 9.80 13.32 -6.23
C LEU A 227 8.55 13.47 -5.36
N MET A 228 8.12 12.38 -4.71
CA MET A 228 6.98 12.40 -3.80
C MET A 228 7.23 13.26 -2.56
N HIS A 229 8.47 13.18 -2.01
CA HIS A 229 8.87 14.01 -0.87
C HIS A 229 8.92 15.50 -1.22
N GLU A 230 9.50 15.86 -2.34
CA GLU A 230 9.53 17.25 -2.85
C GLU A 230 8.13 17.81 -3.07
N ASN A 231 7.26 17.04 -3.73
CA ASN A 231 5.87 17.45 -3.96
C ASN A 231 5.09 17.65 -2.66
N TYR A 232 5.28 16.73 -1.69
CA TYR A 232 4.65 16.86 -0.38
C TYR A 232 5.14 18.11 0.37
N THR A 233 6.46 18.33 0.42
CA THR A 233 7.06 19.49 1.10
C THR A 233 6.61 20.79 0.47
N SER A 234 6.67 20.90 -0.86
CA SER A 234 6.20 22.09 -1.59
C SER A 234 4.71 22.35 -1.37
N GLY A 235 3.88 21.31 -1.42
CA GLY A 235 2.45 21.44 -1.14
C GLY A 235 2.15 21.85 0.30
N TYR A 236 2.88 21.29 1.27
CA TYR A 236 2.76 21.65 2.68
C TYR A 236 3.15 23.13 2.93
N GLU A 237 4.29 23.58 2.41
CA GLU A 237 4.77 24.95 2.55
C GLU A 237 3.79 25.97 1.95
N LYS A 238 3.27 25.68 0.75
CA LYS A 238 2.23 26.51 0.12
C LYS A 238 0.97 26.56 0.96
N GLY A 239 0.46 25.43 1.40
CA GLY A 239 -0.76 25.36 2.22
C GLY A 239 -0.61 26.11 3.55
N VAL A 240 0.55 26.02 4.20
CA VAL A 240 0.84 26.79 5.43
C VAL A 240 0.91 28.28 5.15
N ALA A 241 1.54 28.70 4.05
CA ALA A 241 1.63 30.12 3.68
C ALA A 241 0.25 30.71 3.34
N GLU A 242 -0.54 30.00 2.54
CA GLU A 242 -1.91 30.40 2.16
C GLU A 242 -2.82 30.47 3.39
N GLY A 243 -2.86 29.41 4.22
CA GLY A 243 -3.69 29.38 5.43
C GLY A 243 -3.31 30.46 6.45
N LYS A 244 -2.02 30.79 6.55
CA LYS A 244 -1.55 31.89 7.40
C LYS A 244 -2.01 33.25 6.85
N ALA A 245 -1.92 33.48 5.53
CA ALA A 245 -2.36 34.71 4.89
C ALA A 245 -3.88 34.90 5.03
N GLU A 246 -4.66 33.84 4.79
CA GLU A 246 -6.11 33.85 4.98
C GLU A 246 -6.49 34.09 6.43
N GLY A 247 -5.87 33.39 7.39
CA GLY A 247 -6.15 33.60 8.82
C GLY A 247 -5.83 35.02 9.33
N ILE A 248 -4.75 35.63 8.84
CA ILE A 248 -4.44 37.04 9.12
C ILE A 248 -5.51 37.94 8.53
N SER A 249 -5.90 37.73 7.27
CA SER A 249 -6.92 38.55 6.58
C SER A 249 -8.27 38.47 7.31
N GLU A 250 -8.73 37.27 7.64
CA GLU A 250 -9.96 37.05 8.41
C GLU A 250 -9.89 37.68 9.81
N GLY A 251 -8.76 37.52 10.51
CA GLY A 251 -8.56 38.11 11.82
C GLY A 251 -8.61 39.64 11.80
N VAL A 252 -7.98 40.26 10.82
CA VAL A 252 -8.04 41.71 10.60
C VAL A 252 -9.46 42.16 10.30
N LEU A 253 -10.18 41.44 9.44
CA LEU A 253 -11.58 41.77 9.10
C LEU A 253 -12.50 41.64 10.30
N LYS A 254 -12.37 40.60 11.10
CA LYS A 254 -13.14 40.41 12.35
C LYS A 254 -12.89 41.51 13.34
N GLU A 255 -11.64 41.95 13.51
CA GLU A 255 -11.32 43.04 14.44
C GLU A 255 -11.80 44.38 13.95
N LYS A 256 -11.68 44.69 12.65
CA LYS A 256 -12.27 45.90 12.03
C LYS A 256 -13.78 45.92 12.23
N THR A 257 -14.46 44.81 12.02
CA THR A 257 -15.91 44.67 12.19
C THR A 257 -16.32 44.84 13.65
N ARG A 258 -15.56 44.27 14.59
CA ARG A 258 -15.78 44.41 16.03
C ARG A 258 -15.68 45.89 16.46
N LEU A 259 -14.58 46.53 16.05
CA LEU A 259 -14.32 47.94 16.36
C LEU A 259 -15.41 48.84 15.74
N ALA A 260 -15.79 48.59 14.50
CA ALA A 260 -16.86 49.31 13.83
C ALA A 260 -18.19 49.24 14.58
N LYS A 261 -18.59 48.04 15.03
CA LYS A 261 -19.81 47.83 15.83
C LYS A 261 -19.78 48.61 17.16
N GLU A 262 -18.64 48.68 17.83
CA GLU A 262 -18.48 49.42 19.07
C GLU A 262 -18.61 50.95 18.82
N LEU A 263 -17.95 51.48 17.79
CA LEU A 263 -18.00 52.89 17.44
C LEU A 263 -19.40 53.32 16.97
N LEU A 264 -20.12 52.48 16.21
CA LEU A 264 -21.51 52.71 15.81
C LEU A 264 -22.45 52.80 17.02
N LYS A 265 -22.25 51.97 18.06
CA LYS A 265 -23.03 52.00 19.30
C LYS A 265 -22.85 53.31 20.11
N MET A 266 -21.64 53.88 20.07
CA MET A 266 -21.35 55.11 20.81
C MET A 266 -22.07 56.36 20.27
N LYS A 267 -22.52 56.35 19.00
CA LYS A 267 -23.24 57.46 18.32
C LYS A 267 -22.54 58.82 18.38
N SER A 268 -21.23 58.82 18.60
CA SER A 268 -20.43 60.02 18.81
C SER A 268 -19.63 60.45 17.58
N MET A 269 -19.64 59.62 16.50
CA MET A 269 -18.85 59.82 15.29
C MET A 269 -19.73 59.69 14.04
N THR A 270 -19.34 60.38 12.95
CA THR A 270 -19.98 60.18 11.63
C THR A 270 -19.51 58.89 10.97
N LEU A 271 -20.29 58.34 10.03
CA LEU A 271 -19.94 57.12 9.30
C LEU A 271 -18.60 57.26 8.56
N GLU A 272 -18.31 58.42 7.98
CA GLU A 272 -17.05 58.70 7.31
C GLU A 272 -15.86 58.67 8.28
N SER A 273 -16.05 59.14 9.52
CA SER A 273 -15.03 59.08 10.57
C SER A 273 -14.78 57.64 11.02
N ILE A 274 -15.84 56.84 11.18
CA ILE A 274 -15.73 55.43 11.53
C ILE A 274 -15.06 54.64 10.40
N ALA A 275 -15.41 54.89 9.15
CA ALA A 275 -14.77 54.32 7.97
C ALA A 275 -13.25 54.56 7.96
N LYS A 276 -12.84 55.80 8.26
CA LYS A 276 -11.43 56.21 8.36
C LYS A 276 -10.67 55.47 9.49
N CYS A 277 -11.32 55.27 10.63
CA CYS A 277 -10.72 54.59 11.80
C CYS A 277 -10.61 53.08 11.62
N THR A 278 -11.60 52.47 10.99
CA THR A 278 -11.68 51.00 10.86
C THR A 278 -11.11 50.49 9.53
N GLY A 279 -11.02 51.34 8.51
CA GLY A 279 -10.66 50.97 7.15
C GLY A 279 -11.73 50.08 6.48
N LEU A 280 -13.00 50.17 6.93
CA LEU A 280 -14.16 49.61 6.25
C LEU A 280 -14.81 50.69 5.37
N SER A 281 -15.47 50.26 4.29
CA SER A 281 -16.24 51.20 3.45
C SER A 281 -17.52 51.68 4.15
N VAL A 282 -18.09 52.79 3.72
CA VAL A 282 -19.37 53.30 4.25
C VAL A 282 -20.51 52.31 3.96
N GLU A 283 -20.45 51.62 2.82
CA GLU A 283 -21.41 50.57 2.46
C GLU A 283 -21.34 49.37 3.44
N GLU A 284 -20.12 48.90 3.79
CA GLU A 284 -19.93 47.85 4.78
C GLU A 284 -20.42 48.26 6.17
N LEU A 285 -20.18 49.51 6.57
CA LEU A 285 -20.70 50.04 7.85
C LEU A 285 -22.22 50.13 7.88
N ASN A 286 -22.87 50.50 6.77
CA ASN A 286 -24.32 50.50 6.66
C ASN A 286 -24.91 49.11 6.77
N ALA A 287 -24.28 48.10 6.16
CA ALA A 287 -24.67 46.68 6.28
C ALA A 287 -24.59 46.20 7.74
N LEU A 288 -23.59 46.66 8.50
CA LEU A 288 -23.45 46.31 9.93
C LEU A 288 -24.48 46.97 10.84
N THR A 289 -25.12 48.04 10.39
CA THR A 289 -26.15 48.77 11.14
C THR A 289 -27.52 48.11 10.95
N LEU A 290 -27.72 47.37 9.87
CA LEU A 290 -28.95 46.65 9.53
C LEU A 290 -29.02 45.21 10.06
N ALA A 291 -27.88 44.67 10.55
CA ALA A 291 -27.74 43.31 11.10
C ALA A 291 -27.68 43.37 12.65
#